data_24bd8e755bcbc51a24fe2795a834c74f
#
_entry.id   24bd8e755bcbc51a24fe2795a834c74f
#
_cell.length_a   1.000
_cell.length_b   1.000
_cell.length_c   1.000
_cell.angle_alpha   90.00
_cell.angle_beta   90.00
_cell.angle_gamma   90.00
#
_symmetry.space_group_name_H-M   'P 1'
#
loop_
_entity.id
_entity.type
_entity.pdbx_description
1 polymer ?
#
loop_
_entity_poly.entity_id
_entity_poly.type
_entity_poly.pdbx_seq_one_letter_code
_entity_poly.pdbx_strand_id
1 'polypeptide(L)'
;MDPTIPIHTVICLVCWSFSLLPLCASSSRHLLPGKPLSAGSTITSNDGTFALGFFSPSSSGTKQYYIGIWYKNIPEDNVVWVANRAMPVTDPSSATLAFTNGSDLALSDTNGQLLWTTNISAAGNSSSEATAGKATLYNNGNFILRSQGIILWQSFDYPTDTLLPGMNFRITHKTHALQQLISWRNPQDPSPGNFTYGAHPDEFLQRFVWNGSTPYRRSPVWNNFLVVGQYIGSIKSTIYFTLQTVDDEVYISFGVPAPSVSSLVLVKMDCSGKMKIRTWNSNVSKWTDLQSEPNQECNKYGYCGPFGYCDNTQPIVTCKCLDGFEPNNKQDWTARRFSQGCHRMEALRCGQGDGFLNMSSMKVPDQFVHVKNRSLDDCIADCTSNCSCTAYAYANMSTKVINGDETRCLLWIGDLIDTEKLMGEGENLYIRVNGFIT
;
A
#
# COMPACT_ATOMS: atom_id res chain seq x y z
N MET A 1 26.95 54.92 -78.04
CA MET A 1 25.70 54.95 -77.30
C MET A 1 25.76 53.86 -76.26
N ASP A 2 26.31 54.18 -75.12
CA ASP A 2 26.43 53.22 -73.97
C ASP A 2 25.39 53.46 -73.00
N PRO A 3 24.76 52.42 -72.38
CA PRO A 3 24.01 52.57 -71.18
C PRO A 3 24.81 52.08 -69.96
N THR A 4 24.98 53.02 -69.05
CA THR A 4 25.59 52.90 -67.75
C THR A 4 24.80 51.89 -66.85
N ILE A 5 25.53 50.94 -66.22
CA ILE A 5 25.02 50.02 -65.19
C ILE A 5 25.25 50.67 -63.83
N PRO A 6 24.20 50.77 -62.96
CA PRO A 6 24.41 51.21 -61.59
C PRO A 6 24.91 50.07 -60.72
N ILE A 7 25.89 50.32 -59.89
CA ILE A 7 26.42 49.43 -58.85
C ILE A 7 25.44 49.31 -57.74
N HIS A 8 24.86 48.15 -57.58
CA HIS A 8 24.03 47.77 -56.38
C HIS A 8 25.01 47.28 -55.29
N THR A 9 25.04 48.04 -54.22
CA THR A 9 25.69 47.69 -52.97
C THR A 9 24.91 46.54 -52.32
N VAL A 10 25.49 45.33 -52.30
CA VAL A 10 24.93 44.18 -51.57
C VAL A 10 25.32 44.31 -50.11
N ILE A 11 24.35 44.70 -49.24
CA ILE A 11 24.51 44.62 -47.80
C ILE A 11 24.29 43.17 -47.39
N CYS A 12 25.36 42.47 -47.02
CA CYS A 12 25.29 41.14 -46.40
C CYS A 12 24.78 41.29 -44.95
N LEU A 13 23.49 41.07 -44.73
CA LEU A 13 22.93 40.85 -43.40
C LEU A 13 23.32 39.46 -42.95
N VAL A 14 24.34 39.38 -42.08
CA VAL A 14 24.66 38.17 -41.33
C VAL A 14 23.61 37.99 -40.25
N CYS A 15 22.56 37.21 -40.54
CA CYS A 15 21.64 36.71 -39.54
C CYS A 15 22.36 35.74 -38.60
N TRP A 16 22.72 36.19 -37.42
CA TRP A 16 23.06 35.32 -36.31
C TRP A 16 21.81 34.55 -35.87
N SER A 17 21.55 33.39 -36.50
CA SER A 17 20.63 32.43 -36.00
C SER A 17 21.26 31.78 -34.76
N PHE A 18 20.91 32.27 -33.57
CA PHE A 18 21.06 31.49 -32.36
C PHE A 18 20.14 30.25 -32.51
N SER A 19 20.71 29.16 -32.99
CA SER A 19 20.09 27.87 -32.90
C SER A 19 19.99 27.52 -31.41
N LEU A 20 18.81 27.74 -30.83
CA LEU A 20 18.39 27.08 -29.63
C LEU A 20 18.37 25.57 -29.94
N LEU A 21 19.52 24.92 -29.76
CA LEU A 21 19.58 23.47 -29.71
C LEU A 21 18.65 23.05 -28.56
N PRO A 22 17.59 22.27 -28.80
CA PRO A 22 16.84 21.71 -27.71
C PRO A 22 17.83 20.91 -26.86
N LEU A 23 17.91 21.19 -25.56
CA LEU A 23 18.61 20.33 -24.61
C LEU A 23 18.04 18.93 -24.81
N CYS A 24 18.78 18.10 -25.56
CA CYS A 24 18.41 16.73 -25.80
C CYS A 24 18.50 16.03 -24.45
N ALA A 25 17.33 15.75 -23.84
CA ALA A 25 17.27 15.04 -22.56
C ALA A 25 18.03 13.73 -22.71
N SER A 26 19.16 13.60 -22.04
CA SER A 26 19.98 12.39 -22.08
C SER A 26 19.28 11.29 -21.36
N SER A 27 18.91 10.22 -22.04
CA SER A 27 18.33 9.01 -21.44
C SER A 27 19.38 7.91 -21.39
N SER A 28 19.65 7.40 -20.19
CA SER A 28 20.54 6.28 -19.92
C SER A 28 19.72 5.08 -19.42
N ARG A 29 20.26 3.87 -19.54
CA ARG A 29 19.66 2.65 -18.93
C ARG A 29 20.21 2.36 -17.54
N HIS A 30 21.36 2.91 -17.22
CA HIS A 30 22.12 2.60 -16.01
C HIS A 30 22.69 3.86 -15.40
N LEU A 31 22.74 3.89 -14.08
CA LEU A 31 23.61 4.79 -13.34
C LEU A 31 24.93 4.05 -13.08
N LEU A 32 26.03 4.71 -13.41
CA LEU A 32 27.38 4.15 -13.30
C LEU A 32 28.24 4.99 -12.35
N PRO A 33 29.24 4.40 -11.68
CA PRO A 33 30.23 5.16 -10.93
C PRO A 33 30.87 6.23 -11.82
N GLY A 34 31.05 7.43 -11.27
CA GLY A 34 31.61 8.58 -11.98
C GLY A 34 30.68 9.25 -13.01
N LYS A 35 29.46 8.78 -13.19
CA LYS A 35 28.45 9.39 -14.07
C LYS A 35 27.18 9.74 -13.27
N PRO A 36 27.14 10.90 -12.60
CA PRO A 36 25.99 11.30 -11.80
C PRO A 36 24.75 11.54 -12.66
N LEU A 37 23.57 11.33 -12.08
CA LEU A 37 22.29 11.73 -12.62
C LEU A 37 21.99 13.15 -12.15
N SER A 38 21.88 14.09 -13.08
CA SER A 38 21.56 15.49 -12.82
C SER A 38 20.19 15.86 -13.40
N ALA A 39 19.70 17.04 -13.06
CA ALA A 39 18.47 17.58 -13.61
C ALA A 39 18.45 17.54 -15.15
N GLY A 40 17.29 17.22 -15.71
CA GLY A 40 17.11 17.06 -17.16
C GLY A 40 17.57 15.72 -17.74
N SER A 41 18.25 14.88 -16.93
CA SER A 41 18.62 13.51 -17.32
C SER A 41 17.69 12.49 -16.68
N THR A 42 17.46 11.35 -17.36
CA THR A 42 16.65 10.25 -16.86
C THR A 42 17.30 8.90 -17.11
N ILE A 43 17.03 7.95 -16.22
CA ILE A 43 17.27 6.53 -16.44
C ILE A 43 15.94 5.92 -16.90
N THR A 44 15.95 5.17 -17.99
CA THR A 44 14.73 4.59 -18.56
C THR A 44 14.84 3.05 -18.56
N SER A 45 13.75 2.35 -18.22
CA SER A 45 13.69 0.89 -18.37
C SER A 45 13.88 0.45 -19.83
N ASN A 46 14.29 -0.80 -20.03
CA ASN A 46 14.67 -1.26 -21.38
C ASN A 46 13.48 -1.23 -22.38
N ASP A 47 12.27 -1.44 -21.90
CA ASP A 47 11.01 -1.38 -22.68
C ASP A 47 10.42 0.05 -22.75
N GLY A 48 11.01 1.02 -22.05
CA GLY A 48 10.55 2.40 -22.03
C GLY A 48 9.34 2.66 -21.12
N THR A 49 8.88 1.67 -20.35
CA THR A 49 7.70 1.78 -19.47
C THR A 49 7.96 2.74 -18.31
N PHE A 50 9.12 2.63 -17.67
CA PHE A 50 9.47 3.43 -16.50
C PHE A 50 10.60 4.39 -16.76
N ALA A 51 10.58 5.53 -16.06
CA ALA A 51 11.68 6.47 -15.98
C ALA A 51 12.01 6.79 -14.52
N LEU A 52 13.29 7.06 -14.23
CA LEU A 52 13.80 7.55 -12.96
C LEU A 52 14.56 8.85 -13.19
N GLY A 53 14.35 9.86 -12.37
CA GLY A 53 15.01 11.15 -12.46
C GLY A 53 14.45 12.17 -11.48
N PHE A 54 14.81 13.43 -11.71
CA PHE A 54 14.23 14.55 -10.98
C PHE A 54 12.83 14.87 -11.53
N PHE A 55 11.86 15.00 -10.63
CA PHE A 55 10.50 15.44 -10.96
C PHE A 55 9.99 16.44 -9.93
N SER A 56 9.01 17.25 -10.32
CA SER A 56 8.26 18.13 -9.43
C SER A 56 6.77 17.85 -9.60
N PRO A 57 6.04 17.49 -8.53
CA PRO A 57 4.61 17.20 -8.61
C PRO A 57 3.77 18.49 -8.69
N SER A 58 4.33 19.65 -8.30
CA SER A 58 3.62 20.93 -8.32
C SER A 58 3.84 21.68 -9.63
N SER A 59 2.75 22.13 -10.24
CA SER A 59 2.78 22.99 -11.43
C SER A 59 2.82 24.48 -11.09
N SER A 60 2.56 24.88 -9.83
CA SER A 60 2.46 26.26 -9.35
C SER A 60 3.15 26.47 -8.01
N GLY A 61 3.60 27.69 -7.73
CA GLY A 61 4.27 28.06 -6.48
C GLY A 61 5.78 27.72 -6.45
N THR A 62 6.34 27.64 -5.23
CA THR A 62 7.74 27.22 -5.03
C THR A 62 7.89 25.76 -5.42
N LYS A 63 8.61 25.49 -6.51
CA LYS A 63 8.82 24.13 -6.98
C LYS A 63 9.76 23.39 -6.04
N GLN A 64 9.31 22.19 -5.64
CA GLN A 64 10.11 21.20 -4.92
C GLN A 64 10.40 20.04 -5.86
N TYR A 65 11.63 19.54 -5.83
CA TYR A 65 12.09 18.46 -6.70
C TYR A 65 12.48 17.25 -5.89
N TYR A 66 12.18 16.09 -6.46
CA TYR A 66 12.41 14.80 -5.86
C TYR A 66 13.05 13.86 -6.88
N ILE A 67 13.81 12.89 -6.41
CA ILE A 67 14.18 11.72 -7.21
C ILE A 67 13.04 10.71 -7.10
N GLY A 68 12.48 10.31 -8.23
CA GLY A 68 11.39 9.33 -8.26
C GLY A 68 11.43 8.40 -9.44
N ILE A 69 10.58 7.38 -9.39
CA ILE A 69 10.28 6.46 -10.48
C ILE A 69 8.83 6.69 -10.89
N TRP A 70 8.59 6.77 -12.19
CA TRP A 70 7.25 6.98 -12.73
C TRP A 70 7.02 6.23 -14.04
N TYR A 71 5.75 6.00 -14.40
CA TYR A 71 5.35 5.52 -15.71
C TYR A 71 5.59 6.62 -16.75
N LYS A 72 6.52 6.41 -17.68
CA LYS A 72 7.02 7.42 -18.60
C LYS A 72 5.93 8.00 -19.53
N ASN A 73 5.00 7.17 -19.98
CA ASN A 73 4.00 7.54 -21.00
C ASN A 73 2.62 7.83 -20.39
N ILE A 74 2.55 8.01 -19.06
CA ILE A 74 1.30 8.36 -18.36
C ILE A 74 1.44 9.81 -17.89
N PRO A 75 0.50 10.70 -18.26
CA PRO A 75 0.65 12.13 -18.02
C PRO A 75 0.42 12.53 -16.57
N GLU A 76 -0.45 11.82 -15.83
CA GLU A 76 -0.89 12.22 -14.49
C GLU A 76 -0.84 11.05 -13.51
N ASP A 77 -0.59 11.36 -12.23
CA ASP A 77 -0.59 10.40 -11.12
C ASP A 77 0.22 9.12 -11.44
N ASN A 78 1.36 9.33 -12.06
CA ASN A 78 2.20 8.30 -12.65
C ASN A 78 3.40 7.90 -11.78
N VAL A 79 3.69 8.64 -10.70
CA VAL A 79 4.81 8.38 -9.80
C VAL A 79 4.50 7.21 -8.90
N VAL A 80 5.43 6.24 -8.86
CA VAL A 80 5.27 4.98 -8.12
C VAL A 80 6.28 4.81 -6.98
N TRP A 81 7.34 5.62 -6.96
CA TRP A 81 8.34 5.59 -5.89
C TRP A 81 9.07 6.93 -5.80
N VAL A 82 9.45 7.34 -4.59
CA VAL A 82 10.16 8.61 -4.32
C VAL A 82 11.24 8.39 -3.26
N ALA A 83 12.48 8.81 -3.56
CA ALA A 83 13.62 8.65 -2.67
C ALA A 83 13.59 9.63 -1.48
N ASN A 84 13.67 10.92 -1.78
CA ASN A 84 13.92 11.98 -0.82
C ASN A 84 12.65 12.69 -0.35
N ARG A 85 11.61 11.93 0.01
CA ARG A 85 10.28 12.45 0.40
C ARG A 85 10.34 13.49 1.52
N ALA A 86 11.21 13.29 2.52
CA ALA A 86 11.34 14.18 3.66
C ALA A 86 12.20 15.43 3.40
N MET A 87 13.06 15.38 2.36
CA MET A 87 14.04 16.43 2.06
C MET A 87 14.00 16.80 0.58
N PRO A 88 13.04 17.63 0.13
CA PRO A 88 12.96 18.07 -1.25
C PRO A 88 14.15 18.95 -1.63
N VAL A 89 14.48 18.97 -2.91
CA VAL A 89 15.45 19.88 -3.52
C VAL A 89 14.72 21.10 -4.03
N THR A 90 15.16 22.30 -3.69
CA THR A 90 14.53 23.54 -4.17
C THR A 90 15.05 23.97 -5.54
N ASP A 91 16.35 23.70 -5.83
CA ASP A 91 16.96 23.91 -7.15
C ASP A 91 17.54 22.59 -7.65
N PRO A 92 16.93 21.95 -8.67
CA PRO A 92 17.39 20.66 -9.16
C PRO A 92 18.77 20.74 -9.85
N SER A 93 19.22 21.93 -10.29
CA SER A 93 20.56 22.11 -10.84
C SER A 93 21.65 22.02 -9.78
N SER A 94 21.29 22.22 -8.52
CA SER A 94 22.18 22.17 -7.36
C SER A 94 22.34 20.77 -6.76
N ALA A 95 21.68 19.73 -7.30
CA ALA A 95 21.72 18.41 -6.71
C ALA A 95 22.01 17.31 -7.73
N THR A 96 22.67 16.26 -7.27
CA THR A 96 23.01 15.09 -8.09
C THR A 96 22.79 13.78 -7.33
N LEU A 97 22.30 12.76 -8.06
CA LEU A 97 22.28 11.38 -7.57
C LEU A 97 23.52 10.67 -8.13
N ALA A 98 24.40 10.21 -7.25
CA ALA A 98 25.66 9.60 -7.64
C ALA A 98 26.05 8.43 -6.74
N PHE A 99 26.97 7.59 -7.22
CA PHE A 99 27.66 6.63 -6.36
C PHE A 99 28.63 7.34 -5.43
N THR A 100 28.63 6.95 -4.17
CA THR A 100 29.69 7.32 -3.20
C THR A 100 30.88 6.38 -3.33
N ASN A 101 32.00 6.73 -2.68
CA ASN A 101 33.18 5.84 -2.63
C ASN A 101 32.91 4.52 -1.88
N GLY A 102 31.86 4.45 -1.06
CA GLY A 102 31.45 3.27 -0.29
C GLY A 102 30.36 2.43 -0.91
N SER A 103 30.12 2.55 -2.22
CA SER A 103 29.09 1.79 -2.97
C SER A 103 27.63 2.19 -2.71
N ASP A 104 27.37 3.19 -1.88
CA ASP A 104 26.04 3.75 -1.74
C ASP A 104 25.65 4.64 -2.93
N LEU A 105 24.34 4.70 -3.21
CA LEU A 105 23.78 5.81 -3.97
C LEU A 105 23.41 6.93 -3.01
N ALA A 106 23.84 8.15 -3.32
CA ALA A 106 23.55 9.34 -2.55
C ALA A 106 22.99 10.45 -3.43
N LEU A 107 21.95 11.11 -2.96
CA LEU A 107 21.50 12.40 -3.47
C LEU A 107 22.11 13.47 -2.58
N SER A 108 22.95 14.33 -3.16
CA SER A 108 23.59 15.43 -2.44
C SER A 108 23.40 16.74 -3.19
N ASP A 109 23.38 17.84 -2.47
CA ASP A 109 23.41 19.18 -3.05
C ASP A 109 24.85 19.63 -3.38
N THR A 110 25.02 20.81 -3.97
CA THR A 110 26.35 21.41 -4.33
C THR A 110 27.20 21.74 -3.11
N ASN A 111 26.61 21.86 -1.92
CA ASN A 111 27.33 22.10 -0.66
C ASN A 111 27.78 20.79 -0.01
N GLY A 112 27.46 19.64 -0.63
CA GLY A 112 27.74 18.30 -0.09
C GLY A 112 26.76 17.85 0.99
N GLN A 113 25.63 18.55 1.18
CA GLN A 113 24.59 18.11 2.10
C GLN A 113 23.92 16.84 1.55
N LEU A 114 23.92 15.77 2.37
CA LEU A 114 23.25 14.53 2.03
C LEU A 114 21.74 14.66 2.23
N LEU A 115 20.98 14.49 1.16
CA LEU A 115 19.50 14.56 1.15
C LEU A 115 18.86 13.18 1.17
N TRP A 116 19.55 12.17 0.63
CA TRP A 116 19.10 10.77 0.65
C TRP A 116 20.25 9.81 0.33
N THR A 117 20.21 8.60 0.85
CA THR A 117 21.17 7.53 0.54
C THR A 117 20.54 6.15 0.66
N THR A 118 21.12 5.16 -0.07
CA THR A 118 20.77 3.74 0.05
C THR A 118 21.20 3.13 1.39
N ASN A 119 22.16 3.74 2.08
CA ASN A 119 22.65 3.34 3.40
C ASN A 119 23.14 1.87 3.50
N ILE A 120 23.70 1.32 2.42
CA ILE A 120 24.21 -0.04 2.35
C ILE A 120 25.41 -0.23 3.28
N SER A 121 26.29 0.76 3.30
CA SER A 121 27.52 0.73 4.08
C SER A 121 27.30 0.64 5.60
N ALA A 122 26.22 1.26 6.09
CA ALA A 122 25.86 1.21 7.50
C ALA A 122 25.19 -0.10 7.91
N ALA A 123 24.58 -0.81 6.95
CA ALA A 123 23.90 -2.09 7.20
C ALA A 123 24.89 -3.28 7.37
N GLY A 124 26.20 -3.05 7.31
CA GLY A 124 27.22 -4.09 7.47
C GLY A 124 27.33 -5.06 6.28
N ASN A 125 26.57 -4.83 5.21
CA ASN A 125 26.56 -5.65 4.00
C ASN A 125 27.74 -5.35 3.05
N SER A 126 28.63 -4.44 3.40
CA SER A 126 29.83 -4.15 2.65
C SER A 126 30.93 -5.11 3.07
N SER A 127 31.12 -6.23 2.35
CA SER A 127 32.44 -6.79 2.23
C SER A 127 33.37 -5.70 1.72
N SER A 128 34.51 -5.49 2.34
CA SER A 128 35.49 -4.41 2.07
C SER A 128 35.99 -4.33 0.61
N GLU A 129 35.49 -5.16 -0.29
CA GLU A 129 35.87 -5.26 -1.70
C GLU A 129 34.70 -5.04 -2.69
N ALA A 130 33.46 -4.85 -2.24
CA ALA A 130 32.34 -4.69 -3.15
C ALA A 130 32.24 -3.24 -3.67
N THR A 131 33.01 -2.92 -4.69
CA THR A 131 32.79 -1.69 -5.47
C THR A 131 31.46 -1.81 -6.22
N ALA A 132 30.58 -0.82 -6.09
CA ALA A 132 29.31 -0.81 -6.81
C ALA A 132 29.54 -0.90 -8.32
N GLY A 133 28.94 -1.89 -8.94
CA GLY A 133 29.05 -2.09 -10.39
C GLY A 133 28.13 -1.14 -11.17
N LYS A 134 26.86 -1.17 -10.90
CA LYS A 134 25.84 -0.33 -11.57
C LYS A 134 24.48 -0.37 -10.87
N ALA A 135 23.68 0.68 -11.07
CA ALA A 135 22.27 0.67 -10.75
C ALA A 135 21.42 0.71 -12.04
N THR A 136 20.37 -0.11 -12.10
CA THR A 136 19.58 -0.34 -13.32
C THR A 136 18.09 -0.25 -12.98
N LEU A 137 17.32 0.47 -13.81
CA LEU A 137 15.87 0.46 -13.75
C LEU A 137 15.31 -0.65 -14.65
N TYR A 138 14.63 -1.62 -14.03
CA TYR A 138 14.05 -2.78 -14.72
C TYR A 138 12.63 -2.49 -15.26
N ASN A 139 12.15 -3.34 -16.17
CA ASN A 139 10.86 -3.20 -16.84
C ASN A 139 9.65 -3.35 -15.90
N ASN A 140 9.85 -3.88 -14.69
CA ASN A 140 8.82 -3.95 -13.65
C ASN A 140 8.80 -2.73 -12.70
N GLY A 141 9.65 -1.72 -12.96
CA GLY A 141 9.76 -0.52 -12.13
C GLY A 141 10.74 -0.65 -10.96
N ASN A 142 11.41 -1.80 -10.79
CA ASN A 142 12.41 -1.98 -9.74
C ASN A 142 13.75 -1.34 -10.13
N PHE A 143 14.26 -0.45 -9.29
CA PHE A 143 15.60 0.12 -9.43
C PHE A 143 16.56 -0.64 -8.55
N ILE A 144 17.49 -1.38 -9.16
CA ILE A 144 18.38 -2.34 -8.49
C ILE A 144 19.82 -1.90 -8.61
N LEU A 145 20.50 -1.84 -7.48
CA LEU A 145 21.95 -1.66 -7.36
C LEU A 145 22.60 -3.03 -7.19
N ARG A 146 23.58 -3.33 -8.08
CA ARG A 146 24.32 -4.60 -8.08
C ARG A 146 25.80 -4.40 -8.08
N SER A 147 26.52 -5.28 -7.39
CA SER A 147 27.96 -5.46 -7.52
C SER A 147 28.24 -6.94 -7.77
N GLN A 148 29.07 -7.27 -8.75
CA GLN A 148 29.50 -8.64 -9.08
C GLN A 148 28.35 -9.67 -9.16
N GLY A 149 27.18 -9.22 -9.66
CA GLY A 149 25.97 -10.06 -9.75
C GLY A 149 25.09 -10.08 -8.50
N ILE A 150 25.60 -9.68 -7.35
CA ILE A 150 24.87 -9.63 -6.07
C ILE A 150 24.02 -8.35 -6.01
N ILE A 151 22.77 -8.48 -5.55
CA ILE A 151 21.90 -7.33 -5.26
C ILE A 151 22.34 -6.74 -3.92
N LEU A 152 22.76 -5.47 -3.93
CA LEU A 152 23.12 -4.74 -2.73
C LEU A 152 21.93 -3.94 -2.18
N TRP A 153 21.08 -3.44 -3.06
CA TRP A 153 19.91 -2.65 -2.72
C TRP A 153 18.89 -2.65 -3.87
N GLN A 154 17.61 -2.55 -3.56
CA GLN A 154 16.56 -2.39 -4.56
C GLN A 154 15.39 -1.54 -4.02
N SER A 155 14.77 -0.75 -4.90
CA SER A 155 13.66 0.12 -4.53
C SER A 155 12.42 -0.65 -4.05
N PHE A 156 12.24 -1.89 -4.48
CA PHE A 156 11.12 -2.73 -4.09
C PHE A 156 11.14 -3.11 -2.60
N ASP A 157 12.31 -3.10 -1.95
CA ASP A 157 12.41 -3.34 -0.50
C ASP A 157 12.02 -2.11 0.33
N TYR A 158 11.88 -0.95 -0.31
CA TYR A 158 11.58 0.35 0.32
C TYR A 158 10.38 1.02 -0.36
N PRO A 159 9.18 0.42 -0.30
CA PRO A 159 7.97 1.00 -0.90
C PRO A 159 7.66 2.36 -0.30
N THR A 160 7.03 3.24 -1.09
CA THR A 160 6.57 4.56 -0.61
C THR A 160 5.07 4.57 -0.35
N ASP A 161 4.26 4.87 -1.35
CA ASP A 161 2.80 4.86 -1.28
C ASP A 161 2.17 3.85 -2.25
N THR A 162 3.00 3.19 -3.05
CA THR A 162 2.55 2.36 -4.18
C THR A 162 3.24 0.99 -4.15
N LEU A 163 2.47 -0.07 -4.45
CA LEU A 163 2.98 -1.40 -4.78
C LEU A 163 2.79 -1.65 -6.27
N LEU A 164 3.82 -2.22 -6.90
CA LEU A 164 3.82 -2.68 -8.28
C LEU A 164 3.72 -4.22 -8.34
N PRO A 165 3.26 -4.81 -9.46
CA PRO A 165 3.26 -6.25 -9.64
C PRO A 165 4.64 -6.86 -9.41
N GLY A 166 4.68 -7.93 -8.61
CA GLY A 166 5.93 -8.62 -8.25
C GLY A 166 6.73 -7.98 -7.12
N MET A 167 6.27 -6.88 -6.50
CA MET A 167 6.82 -6.40 -5.24
C MET A 167 6.43 -7.36 -4.11
N ASN A 168 7.40 -7.73 -3.28
CA ASN A 168 7.18 -8.49 -2.06
C ASN A 168 7.00 -7.52 -0.89
N PHE A 169 5.77 -7.35 -0.42
CA PHE A 169 5.45 -6.51 0.73
C PHE A 169 5.48 -7.36 2.00
N ARG A 170 6.45 -7.07 2.89
CA ARG A 170 6.67 -7.83 4.13
C ARG A 170 5.58 -7.52 5.15
N ILE A 171 5.00 -8.60 5.70
CA ILE A 171 3.94 -8.52 6.71
C ILE A 171 4.31 -9.15 8.06
N THR A 172 5.50 -9.75 8.16
CA THR A 172 6.10 -10.21 9.43
C THR A 172 7.39 -9.47 9.71
N HIS A 173 7.87 -9.51 10.95
CA HIS A 173 9.01 -8.71 11.40
C HIS A 173 10.00 -9.50 12.27
N LYS A 174 10.31 -10.75 11.89
CA LYS A 174 11.25 -11.57 12.66
C LYS A 174 12.68 -11.05 12.58
N THR A 175 13.12 -10.68 11.38
CA THR A 175 14.51 -10.29 11.11
C THR A 175 14.66 -8.84 10.66
N HIS A 176 13.60 -8.23 10.16
CA HIS A 176 13.62 -6.88 9.59
C HIS A 176 12.43 -6.06 10.08
N ALA A 177 12.53 -4.74 10.02
CA ALA A 177 11.41 -3.85 10.31
C ALA A 177 10.22 -4.11 9.36
N LEU A 178 8.99 -3.93 9.88
CA LEU A 178 7.77 -4.00 9.07
C LEU A 178 7.84 -3.01 7.91
N GLN A 179 7.41 -3.45 6.73
CA GLN A 179 7.19 -2.54 5.61
C GLN A 179 5.86 -1.83 5.78
N GLN A 180 5.84 -0.56 5.41
CA GLN A 180 4.64 0.27 5.42
C GLN A 180 4.54 1.06 4.13
N LEU A 181 3.30 1.21 3.61
CA LEU A 181 3.02 2.26 2.66
C LEU A 181 2.63 3.51 3.42
N ILE A 182 3.18 4.64 3.02
CA ILE A 182 2.90 5.94 3.63
C ILE A 182 2.35 6.85 2.54
N SER A 183 1.15 7.37 2.75
CA SER A 183 0.50 8.28 1.80
C SER A 183 1.37 9.52 1.51
N TRP A 184 1.13 10.17 0.39
CA TRP A 184 1.57 11.56 0.21
C TRP A 184 0.81 12.47 1.16
N ARG A 185 1.38 13.63 1.51
CA ARG A 185 0.71 14.63 2.33
C ARG A 185 -0.52 15.21 1.61
N ASN A 186 -0.39 15.48 0.32
CA ASN A 186 -1.46 15.86 -0.60
C ASN A 186 -1.04 15.51 -2.05
N PRO A 187 -1.91 15.64 -3.06
CA PRO A 187 -1.60 15.25 -4.44
C PRO A 187 -0.38 15.96 -5.07
N GLN A 188 0.04 17.10 -4.54
CA GLN A 188 1.19 17.88 -5.02
C GLN A 188 2.39 17.83 -4.08
N ASP A 189 2.32 17.08 -2.95
CA ASP A 189 3.39 17.00 -1.96
C ASP A 189 3.68 15.54 -1.58
N PRO A 190 4.78 14.94 -2.10
CA PRO A 190 5.19 13.57 -1.79
C PRO A 190 5.70 13.37 -0.37
N SER A 191 5.88 14.44 0.42
CA SER A 191 6.27 14.30 1.83
C SER A 191 5.37 13.30 2.55
N PRO A 192 5.87 12.58 3.57
CA PRO A 192 5.06 11.65 4.33
C PRO A 192 3.77 12.28 4.84
N GLY A 193 2.65 11.69 4.46
CA GLY A 193 1.30 12.06 4.93
C GLY A 193 0.94 11.35 6.22
N ASN A 194 -0.30 11.52 6.65
CA ASN A 194 -0.79 10.97 7.92
C ASN A 194 -1.21 9.49 7.84
N PHE A 195 -1.51 9.00 6.64
CA PHE A 195 -2.01 7.64 6.49
C PHE A 195 -0.88 6.67 6.22
N THR A 196 -0.87 5.57 6.98
CA THR A 196 0.06 4.45 6.81
C THR A 196 -0.71 3.14 6.66
N TYR A 197 -0.20 2.21 5.84
CA TYR A 197 -0.76 0.89 5.64
C TYR A 197 0.32 -0.16 5.89
N GLY A 198 -0.03 -1.19 6.65
CA GLY A 198 0.88 -2.29 6.95
C GLY A 198 0.21 -3.36 7.80
N ALA A 199 0.97 -4.38 8.21
CA ALA A 199 0.53 -5.36 9.19
C ALA A 199 0.50 -4.76 10.59
N HIS A 200 -0.36 -5.31 11.47
CA HIS A 200 -0.30 -4.95 12.88
C HIS A 200 1.01 -5.46 13.49
N PRO A 201 1.71 -4.66 14.32
CA PRO A 201 3.02 -5.04 14.88
C PRO A 201 3.01 -6.36 15.65
N ASP A 202 1.94 -6.63 16.40
CA ASP A 202 1.84 -7.79 17.28
C ASP A 202 0.99 -8.93 16.66
N GLU A 203 0.20 -8.62 15.62
CA GLU A 203 -0.77 -9.55 15.03
C GLU A 203 -0.74 -9.47 13.50
N PHE A 204 0.16 -10.20 12.88
CA PHE A 204 0.30 -10.26 11.42
C PHE A 204 -0.91 -10.87 10.68
N LEU A 205 -1.92 -11.35 11.40
CA LEU A 205 -3.16 -11.87 10.81
C LEU A 205 -4.03 -10.80 10.15
N GLN A 206 -3.73 -9.51 10.34
CA GLN A 206 -4.52 -8.39 9.84
C GLN A 206 -3.64 -7.27 9.30
N ARG A 207 -4.20 -6.49 8.38
CA ARG A 207 -3.62 -5.27 7.84
C ARG A 207 -4.47 -4.10 8.24
N PHE A 208 -3.80 -3.01 8.55
CA PHE A 208 -4.42 -1.78 8.97
C PHE A 208 -4.05 -0.62 8.06
N VAL A 209 -4.96 0.32 7.96
CA VAL A 209 -4.68 1.71 7.63
C VAL A 209 -4.79 2.50 8.93
N TRP A 210 -3.76 3.26 9.26
CA TRP A 210 -3.78 4.20 10.37
C TRP A 210 -3.84 5.64 9.86
N ASN A 211 -4.46 6.52 10.64
CA ASN A 211 -4.34 7.96 10.52
C ASN A 211 -3.52 8.45 11.73
N GLY A 212 -2.24 8.73 11.54
CA GLY A 212 -1.29 8.87 12.63
C GLY A 212 -1.22 7.57 13.45
N SER A 213 -1.56 7.61 14.73
CA SER A 213 -1.61 6.45 15.62
C SER A 213 -3.01 5.79 15.73
N THR A 214 -4.03 6.37 15.11
CA THR A 214 -5.42 5.90 15.25
C THR A 214 -5.78 4.95 14.10
N PRO A 215 -6.32 3.75 14.38
CA PRO A 215 -6.84 2.88 13.33
C PRO A 215 -7.91 3.59 12.50
N TYR A 216 -7.76 3.54 11.17
CA TYR A 216 -8.70 4.14 10.24
C TYR A 216 -9.51 3.10 9.46
N ARG A 217 -8.87 1.98 9.11
CA ARG A 217 -9.47 0.83 8.42
C ARG A 217 -8.69 -0.43 8.78
N ARG A 218 -9.37 -1.55 8.93
CA ARG A 218 -8.78 -2.86 9.19
C ARG A 218 -9.29 -3.86 8.16
N SER A 219 -8.41 -4.74 7.67
CA SER A 219 -8.81 -5.88 6.84
C SER A 219 -9.53 -6.94 7.68
N PRO A 220 -10.30 -7.86 7.06
CA PRO A 220 -10.64 -9.12 7.70
C PRO A 220 -9.39 -9.85 8.19
N VAL A 221 -9.54 -10.76 9.15
CA VAL A 221 -8.47 -11.66 9.58
C VAL A 221 -8.06 -12.54 8.40
N TRP A 222 -6.76 -12.76 8.23
CA TRP A 222 -6.25 -13.58 7.15
C TRP A 222 -6.70 -15.04 7.30
N ASN A 223 -7.34 -15.59 6.28
CA ASN A 223 -7.85 -16.96 6.26
C ASN A 223 -7.35 -17.78 5.06
N ASN A 224 -6.22 -17.45 4.45
CA ASN A 224 -5.68 -18.01 3.20
C ASN A 224 -6.53 -17.77 1.94
N PHE A 225 -7.75 -17.29 2.07
CA PHE A 225 -8.69 -17.02 0.98
C PHE A 225 -8.85 -15.54 0.66
N LEU A 226 -7.94 -14.68 1.07
CA LEU A 226 -7.88 -13.34 0.51
C LEU A 226 -7.47 -13.40 -0.97
N VAL A 227 -8.11 -14.27 -1.67
CA VAL A 227 -8.06 -14.32 -3.11
C VAL A 227 -9.01 -13.26 -3.59
N VAL A 228 -8.46 -12.27 -4.03
CA VAL A 228 -8.94 -11.10 -4.70
C VAL A 228 -9.68 -11.40 -6.01
N GLY A 229 -9.96 -12.62 -6.31
CA GLY A 229 -10.79 -13.01 -7.44
C GLY A 229 -12.24 -12.53 -7.36
N GLN A 230 -12.75 -12.24 -6.18
CA GLN A 230 -14.16 -11.88 -6.01
C GLN A 230 -14.48 -10.42 -6.34
N TYR A 231 -13.53 -9.51 -6.23
CA TYR A 231 -13.79 -8.08 -6.43
C TYR A 231 -13.63 -7.61 -7.87
N ILE A 232 -13.13 -8.48 -8.77
CA ILE A 232 -12.77 -8.08 -10.14
C ILE A 232 -13.61 -8.85 -11.18
N GLY A 233 -14.70 -9.46 -10.76
CA GLY A 233 -15.57 -10.32 -11.58
C GLY A 233 -16.20 -9.69 -12.83
N SER A 234 -16.03 -8.40 -13.06
CA SER A 234 -16.52 -7.73 -14.27
C SER A 234 -15.41 -7.35 -15.25
N ILE A 235 -14.13 -7.55 -14.92
CA ILE A 235 -13.00 -7.16 -15.75
C ILE A 235 -12.24 -8.41 -16.17
N LYS A 236 -11.94 -8.53 -17.45
CA LYS A 236 -11.18 -9.65 -18.06
C LYS A 236 -9.74 -9.81 -17.54
N SER A 237 -9.32 -9.01 -16.58
CA SER A 237 -7.99 -9.04 -15.96
C SER A 237 -8.12 -9.56 -14.54
N THR A 238 -7.70 -10.79 -14.31
CA THR A 238 -7.62 -11.36 -12.96
C THR A 238 -6.36 -10.82 -12.27
N ILE A 239 -6.50 -10.10 -11.18
CA ILE A 239 -5.39 -9.78 -10.28
C ILE A 239 -5.35 -10.87 -9.21
N TYR A 240 -4.21 -11.49 -9.01
CA TYR A 240 -4.02 -12.49 -7.96
C TYR A 240 -3.02 -11.99 -6.93
N PHE A 241 -3.30 -12.27 -5.67
CA PHE A 241 -2.37 -12.04 -4.57
C PHE A 241 -1.78 -13.37 -4.14
N THR A 242 -0.49 -13.37 -3.88
CA THR A 242 0.26 -14.53 -3.39
C THR A 242 0.85 -14.22 -2.03
N LEU A 243 0.77 -15.22 -1.16
CA LEU A 243 1.49 -15.25 0.09
C LEU A 243 2.72 -16.13 -0.08
N GLN A 244 3.88 -15.65 0.33
CA GLN A 244 5.14 -16.38 0.25
C GLN A 244 5.86 -16.29 1.58
N THR A 245 6.48 -17.41 2.00
CA THR A 245 7.37 -17.42 3.15
C THR A 245 8.80 -17.63 2.64
N VAL A 246 9.67 -16.70 2.97
CA VAL A 246 11.10 -16.72 2.63
C VAL A 246 11.87 -16.40 3.91
N ASP A 247 12.79 -17.27 4.32
CA ASP A 247 13.62 -17.11 5.52
C ASP A 247 12.82 -16.75 6.79
N ASP A 248 11.69 -17.46 6.99
CA ASP A 248 10.73 -17.22 8.09
C ASP A 248 10.00 -15.87 8.08
N GLU A 249 10.19 -15.06 7.06
CA GLU A 249 9.42 -13.84 6.82
C GLU A 249 8.26 -14.12 5.87
N VAL A 250 7.10 -13.51 6.11
CA VAL A 250 5.92 -13.63 5.23
C VAL A 250 5.75 -12.37 4.40
N TYR A 251 5.58 -12.57 3.10
CA TYR A 251 5.39 -11.52 2.12
C TYR A 251 4.06 -11.68 1.38
N ILE A 252 3.39 -10.56 1.13
CA ILE A 252 2.30 -10.48 0.15
C ILE A 252 2.86 -9.87 -1.12
N SER A 253 2.60 -10.50 -2.25
CA SER A 253 2.80 -9.91 -3.57
C SER A 253 1.55 -10.05 -4.42
N PHE A 254 1.45 -9.25 -5.47
CA PHE A 254 0.37 -9.40 -6.44
C PHE A 254 0.92 -9.46 -7.86
N GLY A 255 0.16 -10.08 -8.73
CA GLY A 255 0.50 -10.22 -10.12
C GLY A 255 -0.72 -10.12 -11.04
N VAL A 256 -0.43 -9.98 -12.33
CA VAL A 256 -1.42 -9.99 -13.40
C VAL A 256 -1.05 -11.13 -14.34
N PRO A 257 -1.98 -12.04 -14.72
CA PRO A 257 -1.68 -13.13 -15.63
C PRO A 257 -1.23 -12.61 -17.00
N ALA A 258 -0.23 -13.26 -17.61
CA ALA A 258 0.06 -13.09 -19.03
C ALA A 258 -1.08 -13.74 -19.86
N PRO A 259 -1.57 -13.14 -20.95
CA PRO A 259 -1.11 -12.02 -21.75
C PRO A 259 -1.84 -10.70 -21.54
N SER A 260 -2.53 -10.50 -20.41
CA SER A 260 -3.17 -9.22 -20.08
C SER A 260 -2.16 -8.11 -19.73
N VAL A 261 -0.92 -8.30 -20.10
CA VAL A 261 0.26 -7.45 -19.82
C VAL A 261 0.17 -6.03 -20.41
N SER A 262 -0.83 -5.74 -21.24
CA SER A 262 -1.06 -4.37 -21.75
C SER A 262 -1.72 -3.43 -20.71
N SER A 263 -2.22 -3.96 -19.60
CA SER A 263 -2.86 -3.15 -18.56
C SER A 263 -1.88 -2.91 -17.44
N LEU A 264 -1.42 -1.67 -17.28
CA LEU A 264 -0.65 -1.26 -16.11
C LEU A 264 -1.59 -1.31 -14.90
N VAL A 265 -1.13 -1.98 -13.85
CA VAL A 265 -1.87 -2.14 -12.59
C VAL A 265 -0.98 -1.74 -11.42
N LEU A 266 -1.54 -1.07 -10.45
CA LEU A 266 -0.85 -0.73 -9.20
C LEU A 266 -1.82 -0.77 -8.01
N VAL A 267 -1.27 -0.92 -6.82
CA VAL A 267 -1.96 -0.70 -5.54
C VAL A 267 -1.38 0.55 -4.91
N LYS A 268 -2.23 1.54 -4.59
CA LYS A 268 -1.79 2.85 -4.10
C LYS A 268 -2.54 3.27 -2.86
N MET A 269 -1.80 3.77 -1.88
CA MET A 269 -2.33 4.50 -0.73
C MET A 269 -2.47 5.98 -1.13
N ASP A 270 -3.69 6.47 -1.22
CA ASP A 270 -3.90 7.90 -1.51
C ASP A 270 -3.83 8.78 -0.26
N CYS A 271 -3.75 10.09 -0.46
CA CYS A 271 -3.64 11.07 0.63
C CYS A 271 -4.92 11.21 1.48
N SER A 272 -6.02 10.55 1.11
CA SER A 272 -7.26 10.46 1.91
C SER A 272 -7.34 9.20 2.77
N GLY A 273 -6.32 8.34 2.73
CA GLY A 273 -6.26 7.08 3.46
C GLY A 273 -6.96 5.92 2.77
N LYS A 274 -7.26 6.05 1.47
CA LYS A 274 -7.85 4.95 0.70
C LYS A 274 -6.77 4.11 0.04
N MET A 275 -6.86 2.80 0.24
CA MET A 275 -6.13 1.83 -0.56
C MET A 275 -6.88 1.57 -1.85
N LYS A 276 -6.22 1.81 -2.99
CA LYS A 276 -6.82 1.67 -4.32
C LYS A 276 -6.08 0.66 -5.15
N ILE A 277 -6.81 -0.25 -5.79
CA ILE A 277 -6.29 -1.06 -6.89
C ILE A 277 -6.69 -0.35 -8.17
N ARG A 278 -5.71 0.02 -8.99
CA ARG A 278 -5.93 0.86 -10.17
C ARG A 278 -5.36 0.20 -11.42
N THR A 279 -6.04 0.39 -12.54
CA THR A 279 -5.55 0.02 -13.87
C THR A 279 -5.57 1.23 -14.81
N TRP A 280 -4.57 1.28 -15.69
CA TRP A 280 -4.52 2.31 -16.72
C TRP A 280 -5.40 1.92 -17.90
N ASN A 281 -6.34 2.79 -18.26
CA ASN A 281 -7.15 2.64 -19.45
C ASN A 281 -6.61 3.54 -20.57
N SER A 282 -5.91 2.93 -21.53
CA SER A 282 -5.29 3.65 -22.64
C SER A 282 -6.29 4.30 -23.60
N ASN A 283 -7.52 3.78 -23.68
CA ASN A 283 -8.54 4.32 -24.60
C ASN A 283 -9.05 5.69 -24.17
N VAL A 284 -9.09 5.93 -22.85
CA VAL A 284 -9.54 7.21 -22.26
C VAL A 284 -8.42 7.97 -21.59
N SER A 285 -7.19 7.44 -21.61
CA SER A 285 -5.99 8.00 -20.98
C SER A 285 -6.22 8.40 -19.52
N LYS A 286 -6.80 7.47 -18.74
CA LYS A 286 -7.11 7.67 -17.31
C LYS A 286 -6.88 6.41 -16.48
N TRP A 287 -6.53 6.62 -15.22
CA TRP A 287 -6.59 5.58 -14.22
C TRP A 287 -8.04 5.25 -13.86
N THR A 288 -8.36 3.96 -13.80
CA THR A 288 -9.64 3.44 -13.33
C THR A 288 -9.41 2.74 -12.00
N ASP A 289 -10.14 3.12 -10.97
CA ASP A 289 -10.11 2.45 -9.68
C ASP A 289 -10.96 1.18 -9.78
N LEU A 290 -10.30 0.01 -9.72
CA LEU A 290 -10.96 -1.30 -9.71
C LEU A 290 -11.56 -1.59 -8.33
N GLN A 291 -10.84 -1.15 -7.30
CA GLN A 291 -11.23 -1.26 -5.90
C GLN A 291 -10.71 -0.05 -5.14
N SER A 292 -11.46 0.38 -4.14
CA SER A 292 -11.08 1.46 -3.24
C SER A 292 -11.63 1.16 -1.85
N GLU A 293 -10.77 1.11 -0.83
CA GLU A 293 -11.16 0.86 0.57
C GLU A 293 -10.59 1.91 1.53
N PRO A 294 -11.40 2.41 2.49
CA PRO A 294 -12.83 2.14 2.66
C PRO A 294 -13.67 2.70 1.52
N ASN A 295 -14.67 1.96 1.06
CA ASN A 295 -15.59 2.39 0.00
C ASN A 295 -16.88 3.02 0.55
N GLN A 296 -17.21 2.73 1.82
CA GLN A 296 -18.35 3.27 2.55
C GLN A 296 -17.89 3.88 3.88
N GLU A 297 -18.66 4.83 4.41
CA GLU A 297 -18.35 5.46 5.70
C GLU A 297 -18.30 4.44 6.83
N CYS A 298 -19.23 3.48 6.88
CA CYS A 298 -19.27 2.50 7.96
C CYS A 298 -18.20 1.39 7.84
N ASN A 299 -17.41 1.38 6.76
CA ASN A 299 -16.21 0.53 6.69
C ASN A 299 -14.99 1.16 7.39
N LYS A 300 -15.09 2.39 7.87
CA LYS A 300 -14.07 2.98 8.74
C LYS A 300 -14.05 2.28 10.09
N TYR A 301 -12.87 2.17 10.67
CA TYR A 301 -12.67 1.46 11.93
C TYR A 301 -13.60 1.95 13.04
N GLY A 302 -14.32 1.02 13.68
CA GLY A 302 -15.19 1.29 14.81
C GLY A 302 -16.39 2.20 14.54
N TYR A 303 -16.71 2.51 13.29
CA TYR A 303 -17.77 3.46 12.92
C TYR A 303 -19.13 3.13 13.51
N CYS A 304 -19.48 1.83 13.57
CA CYS A 304 -20.76 1.37 14.12
C CYS A 304 -20.78 1.24 15.66
N GLY A 305 -19.66 1.56 16.32
CA GLY A 305 -19.53 1.44 17.77
C GLY A 305 -19.50 0.00 18.30
N PRO A 306 -19.42 -0.18 19.63
CA PRO A 306 -19.47 -1.52 20.26
C PRO A 306 -20.73 -2.28 19.90
N PHE A 307 -20.60 -3.58 19.62
CA PHE A 307 -21.69 -4.49 19.25
C PHE A 307 -22.54 -4.05 18.04
N GLY A 308 -22.06 -3.06 17.28
CA GLY A 308 -22.58 -2.65 16.00
C GLY A 308 -21.76 -3.26 14.85
N TYR A 309 -22.39 -3.45 13.69
CA TYR A 309 -21.72 -3.89 12.48
C TYR A 309 -22.16 -3.10 11.24
N CYS A 310 -21.25 -2.93 10.28
CA CYS A 310 -21.55 -2.38 8.96
C CYS A 310 -22.17 -3.47 8.07
N ASP A 311 -23.39 -3.31 7.62
CA ASP A 311 -24.06 -4.26 6.73
C ASP A 311 -23.82 -3.91 5.26
N ASN A 312 -22.85 -4.58 4.64
CA ASN A 312 -22.49 -4.42 3.22
C ASN A 312 -23.40 -5.25 2.28
N THR A 313 -24.36 -6.01 2.80
CA THR A 313 -25.26 -6.85 1.99
C THR A 313 -26.48 -6.09 1.48
N GLN A 314 -26.73 -4.90 2.01
CA GLN A 314 -27.87 -4.07 1.65
C GLN A 314 -27.51 -3.06 0.54
N PRO A 315 -28.46 -2.69 -0.33
CA PRO A 315 -28.25 -1.66 -1.34
C PRO A 315 -27.82 -0.31 -0.75
N ILE A 316 -28.33 0.03 0.45
CA ILE A 316 -27.91 1.17 1.24
C ILE A 316 -27.13 0.62 2.44
N VAL A 317 -25.81 0.72 2.36
CA VAL A 317 -24.92 0.26 3.42
C VAL A 317 -25.11 1.13 4.66
N THR A 318 -25.33 0.47 5.82
CA THR A 318 -25.59 1.15 7.09
C THR A 318 -25.17 0.29 8.28
N CYS A 319 -25.12 0.90 9.46
CA CYS A 319 -24.90 0.17 10.71
C CYS A 319 -26.16 -0.55 11.18
N LYS A 320 -25.96 -1.74 11.73
CA LYS A 320 -26.96 -2.53 12.48
C LYS A 320 -26.36 -3.00 13.78
N CYS A 321 -27.21 -3.30 14.76
CA CYS A 321 -26.78 -4.01 15.96
C CYS A 321 -26.60 -5.51 15.67
N LEU A 322 -25.67 -6.15 16.35
CA LEU A 322 -25.57 -7.61 16.36
C LEU A 322 -26.87 -8.23 16.89
N ASP A 323 -27.18 -9.44 16.44
CA ASP A 323 -28.40 -10.12 16.89
C ASP A 323 -28.36 -10.34 18.40
N GLY A 324 -29.47 -10.03 19.10
CA GLY A 324 -29.57 -10.00 20.57
C GLY A 324 -29.17 -8.68 21.21
N PHE A 325 -28.90 -7.63 20.39
CA PHE A 325 -28.51 -6.28 20.84
C PHE A 325 -29.44 -5.22 20.26
N GLU A 326 -29.55 -4.09 20.96
CA GLU A 326 -30.28 -2.90 20.49
C GLU A 326 -29.43 -1.63 20.68
N PRO A 327 -29.75 -0.54 19.96
CA PRO A 327 -28.98 0.71 20.06
C PRO A 327 -28.95 1.29 21.47
N ASN A 328 -27.78 1.71 21.93
CA ASN A 328 -27.62 2.43 23.20
C ASN A 328 -28.45 3.72 23.26
N ASN A 329 -28.54 4.40 22.10
CA ASN A 329 -29.36 5.61 21.95
C ASN A 329 -30.14 5.53 20.63
N LYS A 330 -31.45 5.26 20.72
CA LYS A 330 -32.33 5.11 19.55
C LYS A 330 -32.46 6.41 18.74
N GLN A 331 -32.38 7.59 19.38
CA GLN A 331 -32.46 8.89 18.67
C GLN A 331 -31.19 9.13 17.84
N ASP A 332 -30.03 8.92 18.43
CA ASP A 332 -28.75 9.04 17.73
C ASP A 332 -28.64 8.01 16.59
N TRP A 333 -29.07 6.78 16.83
CA TRP A 333 -29.08 5.72 15.81
C TRP A 333 -29.94 6.11 14.59
N THR A 334 -31.15 6.62 14.84
CA THR A 334 -32.05 7.08 13.79
C THR A 334 -31.44 8.27 13.03
N ALA A 335 -30.69 9.14 13.72
CA ALA A 335 -29.96 10.27 13.13
C ALA A 335 -28.61 9.85 12.50
N ARG A 336 -28.35 8.55 12.34
CA ARG A 336 -27.12 7.96 11.80
C ARG A 336 -25.83 8.32 12.57
N ARG A 337 -25.94 8.57 13.86
CA ARG A 337 -24.81 8.72 14.79
C ARG A 337 -24.62 7.41 15.56
N PHE A 338 -23.72 6.56 15.06
CA PHE A 338 -23.59 5.17 15.50
C PHE A 338 -22.51 4.93 16.55
N SER A 339 -21.72 5.94 16.90
CA SER A 339 -20.52 5.80 17.74
C SER A 339 -20.76 5.21 19.13
N GLN A 340 -21.96 5.38 19.69
CA GLN A 340 -22.32 4.78 20.96
C GLN A 340 -22.57 3.26 20.86
N GLY A 341 -22.80 2.74 19.66
CA GLY A 341 -23.03 1.33 19.42
C GLY A 341 -24.32 0.78 20.03
N CYS A 342 -24.27 -0.48 20.43
CA CYS A 342 -25.39 -1.26 20.90
C CYS A 342 -25.09 -1.90 22.28
N HIS A 343 -26.13 -2.27 23.00
CA HIS A 343 -26.04 -3.03 24.24
C HIS A 343 -26.88 -4.29 24.13
N ARG A 344 -26.61 -5.28 24.98
CA ARG A 344 -27.40 -6.51 25.07
C ARG A 344 -28.81 -6.20 25.52
N MET A 345 -29.80 -6.81 24.87
CA MET A 345 -31.21 -6.76 25.32
C MET A 345 -31.42 -7.51 26.61
N GLU A 346 -30.70 -8.64 26.82
CA GLU A 346 -30.77 -9.46 28.01
C GLU A 346 -29.38 -9.76 28.57
N ALA A 347 -29.21 -9.65 29.89
CA ALA A 347 -27.97 -9.97 30.58
C ALA A 347 -27.60 -11.45 30.49
N LEU A 348 -26.33 -11.76 30.33
CA LEU A 348 -25.84 -13.15 30.40
C LEU A 348 -26.00 -13.73 31.81
N ARG A 349 -26.27 -15.02 31.90
CA ARG A 349 -26.45 -15.74 33.17
C ARG A 349 -25.24 -16.55 33.59
N CYS A 350 -24.21 -16.59 32.76
CA CYS A 350 -22.99 -17.32 33.02
C CYS A 350 -23.18 -18.79 33.40
N GLY A 351 -23.25 -19.65 32.43
CA GLY A 351 -23.22 -21.12 32.61
C GLY A 351 -24.54 -21.82 32.58
N GLN A 352 -25.67 -21.19 32.89
CA GLN A 352 -26.97 -21.81 32.76
C GLN A 352 -27.91 -20.98 31.88
N GLY A 353 -28.19 -21.47 30.66
CA GLY A 353 -29.12 -20.83 29.73
C GLY A 353 -28.50 -19.86 28.73
N ASP A 354 -27.19 -19.65 28.78
CA ASP A 354 -26.49 -18.93 27.71
C ASP A 354 -26.16 -19.89 26.54
N GLY A 355 -26.28 -19.40 25.32
CA GLY A 355 -25.92 -20.12 24.11
C GLY A 355 -25.17 -19.19 23.14
N PHE A 356 -24.88 -19.73 21.96
CA PHE A 356 -24.16 -18.96 20.91
C PHE A 356 -25.00 -18.84 19.66
N LEU A 357 -25.22 -17.61 19.23
CA LEU A 357 -25.88 -17.28 17.98
C LEU A 357 -24.85 -17.15 16.85
N ASN A 358 -25.05 -17.88 15.76
CA ASN A 358 -24.17 -17.84 14.61
C ASN A 358 -24.53 -16.68 13.65
N MET A 359 -23.61 -15.78 13.43
CA MET A 359 -23.66 -14.80 12.35
C MET A 359 -22.62 -15.15 11.26
N SER A 360 -23.08 -15.58 10.11
CA SER A 360 -22.20 -15.98 8.98
C SER A 360 -21.70 -14.80 8.16
N SER A 361 -20.63 -15.02 7.39
CA SER A 361 -20.03 -14.05 6.45
C SER A 361 -19.62 -12.73 7.12
N MET A 362 -19.01 -12.81 8.30
CA MET A 362 -18.60 -11.65 9.08
C MET A 362 -17.10 -11.34 8.88
N LYS A 363 -16.77 -10.05 8.72
CA LYS A 363 -15.48 -9.55 9.19
C LYS A 363 -15.58 -9.54 10.70
N VAL A 364 -14.91 -10.47 11.34
CA VAL A 364 -14.99 -10.62 12.81
C VAL A 364 -14.44 -9.39 13.54
N PRO A 365 -14.87 -9.12 14.77
CA PRO A 365 -14.43 -7.97 15.55
C PRO A 365 -12.91 -7.89 15.69
N ASP A 366 -12.40 -6.72 16.04
CA ASP A 366 -11.02 -6.52 16.44
C ASP A 366 -10.75 -6.98 17.88
N GLN A 367 -9.50 -6.88 18.35
CA GLN A 367 -9.08 -7.16 19.73
C GLN A 367 -9.39 -8.58 20.23
N PHE A 368 -9.27 -9.55 19.34
CA PHE A 368 -9.43 -10.97 19.70
C PHE A 368 -8.19 -11.51 20.42
N VAL A 369 -8.41 -12.56 21.20
CA VAL A 369 -7.36 -13.43 21.72
C VAL A 369 -7.23 -14.62 20.79
N HIS A 370 -6.06 -14.78 20.12
CA HIS A 370 -5.77 -15.96 19.32
C HIS A 370 -5.25 -17.09 20.21
N VAL A 371 -6.05 -18.15 20.35
CA VAL A 371 -5.68 -19.34 21.09
C VAL A 371 -5.19 -20.41 20.12
N LYS A 372 -3.90 -20.75 20.22
CA LYS A 372 -3.22 -21.68 19.30
C LYS A 372 -3.51 -23.13 19.64
N ASN A 373 -3.42 -24.00 18.63
CA ASN A 373 -3.51 -25.48 18.76
C ASN A 373 -4.81 -25.93 19.46
N ARG A 374 -5.95 -25.32 19.08
CA ARG A 374 -7.27 -25.68 19.59
C ARG A 374 -8.11 -26.36 18.52
N SER A 375 -8.80 -27.44 18.89
CA SER A 375 -9.91 -27.95 18.10
C SER A 375 -11.11 -26.99 18.19
N LEU A 376 -12.13 -27.21 17.37
CA LEU A 376 -13.38 -26.45 17.46
C LEU A 376 -14.04 -26.64 18.84
N ASP A 377 -14.10 -27.89 19.32
CA ASP A 377 -14.72 -28.21 20.61
C ASP A 377 -13.97 -27.57 21.78
N ASP A 378 -12.63 -27.56 21.73
CA ASP A 378 -11.82 -26.85 22.72
C ASP A 378 -12.07 -25.36 22.70
N CYS A 379 -12.17 -24.76 21.50
CA CYS A 379 -12.44 -23.32 21.33
C CYS A 379 -13.82 -22.94 21.91
N ILE A 380 -14.83 -23.76 21.67
CA ILE A 380 -16.18 -23.60 22.26
C ILE A 380 -16.11 -23.72 23.78
N ALA A 381 -15.41 -24.75 24.30
CA ALA A 381 -15.28 -24.99 25.73
C ALA A 381 -14.54 -23.83 26.44
N ASP A 382 -13.48 -23.32 25.84
CA ASP A 382 -12.69 -22.19 26.34
C ASP A 382 -13.60 -20.94 26.50
N CYS A 383 -14.41 -20.61 25.47
CA CYS A 383 -15.35 -19.49 25.57
C CYS A 383 -16.50 -19.77 26.54
N THR A 384 -17.07 -20.98 26.55
CA THR A 384 -18.22 -21.35 27.41
C THR A 384 -17.87 -21.27 28.89
N SER A 385 -16.69 -21.77 29.26
CA SER A 385 -16.18 -21.77 30.64
C SER A 385 -15.81 -20.39 31.16
N ASN A 386 -15.48 -19.46 30.29
CA ASN A 386 -15.12 -18.09 30.64
C ASN A 386 -16.32 -17.15 30.55
N CYS A 387 -16.84 -16.71 31.68
CA CYS A 387 -18.00 -15.82 31.75
C CYS A 387 -17.79 -14.46 31.09
N SER A 388 -16.54 -14.01 30.95
CA SER A 388 -16.20 -12.79 30.27
C SER A 388 -16.09 -12.96 28.74
N CYS A 389 -16.14 -14.21 28.23
CA CYS A 389 -16.12 -14.44 26.79
C CYS A 389 -17.47 -14.05 26.17
N THR A 390 -17.44 -13.09 25.25
CA THR A 390 -18.62 -12.52 24.58
C THR A 390 -18.89 -13.13 23.23
N ALA A 391 -17.87 -13.65 22.57
CA ALA A 391 -17.95 -14.29 21.26
C ALA A 391 -16.74 -15.18 20.98
N TYR A 392 -16.90 -16.10 20.03
CA TYR A 392 -15.78 -16.81 19.43
C TYR A 392 -15.95 -16.94 17.91
N ALA A 393 -14.85 -17.16 17.21
CA ALA A 393 -14.81 -17.59 15.82
C ALA A 393 -13.76 -18.68 15.65
N TYR A 394 -14.00 -19.59 14.69
CA TYR A 394 -13.08 -20.68 14.43
C TYR A 394 -12.92 -20.89 12.92
N ALA A 395 -11.69 -20.99 12.44
CA ALA A 395 -11.40 -21.43 11.10
C ALA A 395 -10.31 -22.50 11.10
N ASN A 396 -10.56 -23.57 10.37
CA ASN A 396 -9.55 -24.59 10.09
C ASN A 396 -8.80 -24.18 8.83
N MET A 397 -7.51 -23.89 8.95
CA MET A 397 -6.66 -23.45 7.84
C MET A 397 -5.97 -24.67 7.25
N SER A 398 -6.27 -24.99 6.00
CA SER A 398 -5.72 -26.16 5.30
C SER A 398 -4.25 -26.01 4.88
N THR A 399 -3.61 -24.90 5.14
CA THR A 399 -2.21 -24.65 4.77
C THR A 399 -1.40 -24.13 5.95
N LYS A 400 -0.18 -24.68 6.09
CA LYS A 400 0.82 -24.29 7.10
C LYS A 400 1.37 -22.89 6.80
N VAL A 401 0.57 -21.85 7.02
CA VAL A 401 0.98 -20.52 6.59
C VAL A 401 1.82 -19.83 7.65
N ILE A 402 1.58 -20.10 8.94
CA ILE A 402 2.22 -19.30 9.98
C ILE A 402 2.48 -20.18 11.19
N ASN A 403 3.75 -20.40 11.51
CA ASN A 403 4.24 -21.12 12.71
C ASN A 403 3.70 -22.55 12.91
N GLY A 404 3.23 -23.23 11.85
CA GLY A 404 2.76 -24.61 11.91
C GLY A 404 1.41 -24.81 12.60
N ASP A 405 0.72 -23.76 13.01
CA ASP A 405 -0.63 -23.83 13.57
C ASP A 405 -1.65 -23.80 12.42
N GLU A 406 -2.41 -24.89 12.25
CA GLU A 406 -3.46 -25.04 11.22
C GLU A 406 -4.83 -24.60 11.74
N THR A 407 -4.94 -24.19 13.01
CA THR A 407 -6.18 -23.81 13.65
C THR A 407 -6.22 -22.33 13.97
N ARG A 408 -7.41 -21.79 13.99
CA ARG A 408 -7.65 -20.40 14.34
C ARG A 408 -8.85 -20.29 15.27
N CYS A 409 -8.58 -20.43 16.56
CA CYS A 409 -9.55 -20.15 17.62
C CYS A 409 -9.38 -18.69 18.05
N LEU A 410 -10.39 -17.86 17.79
CA LEU A 410 -10.43 -16.46 18.15
C LEU A 410 -11.49 -16.25 19.22
N LEU A 411 -11.10 -15.68 20.36
CA LEU A 411 -11.98 -15.38 21.48
C LEU A 411 -12.05 -13.88 21.73
N TRP A 412 -13.22 -13.37 22.06
CA TRP A 412 -13.42 -11.99 22.47
C TRP A 412 -13.83 -11.90 23.93
N ILE A 413 -13.12 -11.03 24.66
CA ILE A 413 -13.39 -10.72 26.06
C ILE A 413 -13.78 -9.24 26.14
N GLY A 414 -15.07 -8.95 26.34
CA GLY A 414 -15.58 -7.58 26.36
C GLY A 414 -16.29 -7.16 25.06
N ASP A 415 -16.09 -5.93 24.63
CA ASP A 415 -16.83 -5.34 23.51
C ASP A 415 -16.41 -5.91 22.15
N LEU A 416 -17.36 -6.03 21.24
CA LEU A 416 -17.14 -6.45 19.86
C LEU A 416 -17.11 -5.19 18.98
N ILE A 417 -15.92 -4.80 18.51
CA ILE A 417 -15.70 -3.53 17.79
C ILE A 417 -15.26 -3.81 16.34
N ASP A 418 -15.67 -2.95 15.43
CA ASP A 418 -15.23 -2.96 14.03
C ASP A 418 -15.61 -4.22 13.26
N THR A 419 -16.87 -4.57 13.35
CA THR A 419 -17.49 -5.74 12.72
C THR A 419 -18.20 -5.33 11.43
N GLU A 420 -18.16 -6.19 10.40
CA GLU A 420 -18.85 -5.97 9.12
C GLU A 420 -19.52 -7.27 8.65
N LYS A 421 -20.70 -7.15 8.05
CA LYS A 421 -21.35 -8.23 7.27
C LYS A 421 -20.87 -8.10 5.82
N LEU A 422 -20.26 -9.15 5.29
CA LEU A 422 -19.68 -9.17 3.97
C LEU A 422 -20.63 -9.77 2.94
N MET A 423 -20.51 -9.33 1.67
CA MET A 423 -21.17 -9.97 0.54
C MET A 423 -20.30 -11.13 0.05
N GLY A 424 -20.50 -12.33 0.59
CA GLY A 424 -19.77 -13.52 0.20
C GLY A 424 -18.94 -14.11 1.34
N GLU A 425 -17.66 -14.35 1.12
CA GLU A 425 -16.81 -15.05 2.09
C GLU A 425 -16.47 -14.18 3.30
N GLY A 426 -16.75 -14.70 4.47
CA GLY A 426 -16.41 -14.14 5.76
C GLY A 426 -16.41 -15.27 6.78
N GLU A 427 -16.07 -14.95 8.01
CA GLU A 427 -16.06 -15.92 9.10
C GLU A 427 -17.46 -16.11 9.70
N ASN A 428 -17.67 -17.24 10.34
CA ASN A 428 -18.77 -17.43 11.26
C ASN A 428 -18.40 -16.84 12.62
N LEU A 429 -19.14 -15.85 13.07
CA LEU A 429 -19.02 -15.26 14.40
C LEU A 429 -20.11 -15.80 15.31
N TYR A 430 -19.73 -16.44 16.38
CA TYR A 430 -20.64 -17.01 17.37
C TYR A 430 -20.71 -16.08 18.58
N ILE A 431 -21.85 -15.42 18.74
CA ILE A 431 -22.07 -14.40 19.77
C ILE A 431 -22.80 -15.04 20.94
N ARG A 432 -22.27 -14.87 22.16
CA ARG A 432 -22.92 -15.38 23.37
C ARG A 432 -24.15 -14.56 23.69
N VAL A 433 -25.30 -15.21 23.83
CA VAL A 433 -26.61 -14.62 24.16
C VAL A 433 -27.29 -15.40 25.22
N ASN A 434 -28.22 -14.75 25.98
CA ASN A 434 -29.08 -15.43 26.97
C ASN A 434 -30.24 -16.13 26.26
N GLY A 435 -30.66 -17.29 26.75
CA GLY A 435 -31.93 -17.96 26.38
C GLY A 435 -31.91 -18.78 25.08
N PHE A 436 -30.75 -19.03 24.44
CA PHE A 436 -30.66 -19.97 23.33
C PHE A 436 -30.55 -21.41 23.86
N ILE A 437 -31.68 -22.10 23.91
CA ILE A 437 -31.70 -23.55 23.98
C ILE A 437 -31.71 -24.03 22.52
N THR A 438 -30.65 -24.67 22.07
CA THR A 438 -30.60 -25.38 20.78
C THR A 438 -31.55 -26.54 20.73
#